data_66025806dffdab53c7b7075425b1ee67
#
_entry.id   66025806dffdab53c7b7075425b1ee67
#
_cell.length_a   1.000
_cell.length_b   1.000
_cell.length_c   1.000
_cell.angle_alpha   90.00
_cell.angle_beta   90.00
_cell.angle_gamma   90.00
#
_symmetry.space_group_name_H-M   'P 1'
#
loop_
_entity.id
_entity.type
_entity.pdbx_description
1 polymer ?
#
loop_
_entity_poly.entity_id
_entity_poly.type
_entity_poly.pdbx_seq_one_letter_code
_entity_poly.pdbx_strand_id
1 'polypeptide(L)'
;MYKRQAVRLAKFNTIDYTDEFEGLPTPANALFFVSLPILIDHTYLIESKEYLLNNYTLIALTISSVILMNVPFRLFSLRLSLRKYDYNIFKILTIILSIPLILIFGLGGFSLVIILYLFLNVIRNLWSLI
;
A
#
# COMPACT_ATOMS: atom_id res chain seq x y z
N MET A 1 5.61 8.33 -23.86
CA MET A 1 5.31 7.34 -22.80
C MET A 1 6.57 6.69 -22.23
N TYR A 2 7.49 6.24 -23.06
CA TYR A 2 8.76 5.61 -22.63
C TYR A 2 9.71 6.52 -21.84
N LYS A 3 9.75 7.81 -22.12
CA LYS A 3 10.66 8.77 -21.44
C LYS A 3 10.37 8.93 -19.95
N ARG A 4 9.10 8.87 -19.53
CA ARG A 4 8.73 8.99 -18.11
C ARG A 4 9.10 7.75 -17.30
N GLN A 5 8.96 6.57 -17.90
CA GLN A 5 9.37 5.31 -17.24
C GLN A 5 10.89 5.18 -17.17
N ALA A 6 11.61 5.58 -18.22
CA ALA A 6 13.07 5.60 -18.22
C ALA A 6 13.64 6.58 -17.18
N VAL A 7 13.04 7.77 -17.03
CA VAL A 7 13.42 8.75 -15.99
C VAL A 7 13.13 8.20 -14.59
N ARG A 8 12.00 7.50 -14.41
CA ARG A 8 11.64 6.87 -13.12
C ARG A 8 12.61 5.75 -12.77
N LEU A 9 13.01 4.91 -13.72
CA LEU A 9 14.03 3.87 -13.56
C LEU A 9 15.42 4.46 -13.29
N ALA A 10 15.82 5.50 -14.01
CA ALA A 10 17.07 6.19 -13.80
C ALA A 10 17.11 6.84 -12.41
N LYS A 11 16.02 7.47 -11.97
CA LYS A 11 15.87 8.02 -10.63
C LYS A 11 15.94 6.93 -9.56
N PHE A 12 15.36 5.77 -9.82
CA PHE A 12 15.43 4.61 -8.92
C PHE A 12 16.84 4.03 -8.80
N ASN A 13 17.63 4.04 -9.88
CA ASN A 13 19.02 3.56 -9.89
C ASN A 13 20.01 4.54 -9.28
N THR A 14 19.71 5.84 -9.27
CA THR A 14 20.61 6.90 -8.73
C THR A 14 20.33 7.22 -7.26
N ILE A 15 19.20 6.77 -6.71
CA ILE A 15 18.93 6.92 -5.29
C ILE A 15 19.68 5.83 -4.55
N ASP A 16 20.71 6.24 -3.80
CA ASP A 16 21.33 5.39 -2.79
C ASP A 16 20.22 4.75 -1.95
N TYR A 17 20.37 3.46 -1.66
CA TYR A 17 19.44 2.60 -0.91
C TYR A 17 18.80 3.30 0.29
N THR A 18 17.85 4.18 0.01
CA THR A 18 17.00 4.76 1.03
C THR A 18 15.93 3.72 1.34
N ASP A 19 15.75 3.42 2.62
CA ASP A 19 14.70 2.50 3.11
C ASP A 19 13.27 3.05 2.90
N GLU A 20 13.13 4.07 2.06
CA GLU A 20 11.88 4.78 1.81
C GLU A 20 11.56 4.85 0.32
N PHE A 21 10.30 4.61 -0.01
CA PHE A 21 9.77 4.81 -1.36
C PHE A 21 9.00 6.13 -1.44
N GLU A 22 9.11 6.82 -2.55
CA GLU A 22 8.24 7.95 -2.88
C GLU A 22 6.98 7.44 -3.59
N GLY A 23 5.84 7.55 -2.94
CA GLY A 23 4.55 7.10 -3.46
C GLY A 23 4.32 5.59 -3.39
N LEU A 24 3.07 5.17 -3.64
CA LEU A 24 2.68 3.77 -3.59
C LEU A 24 3.37 2.97 -4.71
N PRO A 25 4.09 1.88 -4.38
CA PRO A 25 4.69 1.00 -5.39
C PRO A 25 3.65 0.41 -6.33
N THR A 26 3.96 0.38 -7.63
CA THR A 26 3.06 -0.18 -8.65
C THR A 26 2.62 -1.62 -8.36
N PRO A 27 3.51 -2.55 -7.92
CA PRO A 27 3.09 -3.90 -7.56
C PRO A 27 2.10 -3.96 -6.40
N ALA A 28 2.26 -3.10 -5.39
CA ALA A 28 1.34 -3.02 -4.26
C ALA A 28 -0.04 -2.52 -4.70
N ASN A 29 -0.07 -1.51 -5.56
CA ASN A 29 -1.31 -1.00 -6.13
C ASN A 29 -2.04 -2.06 -6.98
N ALA A 30 -1.31 -2.80 -7.80
CA ALA A 30 -1.87 -3.88 -8.60
C ALA A 30 -2.46 -4.99 -7.71
N LEU A 31 -1.74 -5.41 -6.68
CA LEU A 31 -2.23 -6.38 -5.70
C LEU A 31 -3.50 -5.90 -4.99
N PHE A 32 -3.58 -4.63 -4.65
CA PHE A 32 -4.77 -4.04 -4.04
C PHE A 32 -6.00 -4.22 -4.94
N PHE A 33 -5.91 -3.83 -6.21
CA PHE A 33 -7.04 -3.93 -7.13
C PHE A 33 -7.40 -5.38 -7.50
N VAL A 34 -6.44 -6.27 -7.59
CA VAL A 34 -6.69 -7.70 -7.88
C VAL A 34 -7.33 -8.39 -6.68
N SER A 35 -6.89 -8.08 -5.47
CA SER A 35 -7.40 -8.73 -4.25
C SER A 35 -8.70 -8.12 -3.73
N LEU A 36 -9.03 -6.90 -4.12
CA LEU A 36 -10.25 -6.21 -3.67
C LEU A 36 -11.55 -6.95 -4.02
N PRO A 37 -11.78 -7.42 -5.27
CA PRO A 37 -12.96 -8.22 -5.60
C PRO A 37 -13.05 -9.52 -4.80
N ILE A 38 -11.91 -10.17 -4.57
CA ILE A 38 -11.84 -11.41 -3.80
C ILE A 38 -12.23 -11.15 -2.34
N LEU A 39 -11.79 -10.02 -1.77
CA LEU A 39 -12.17 -9.60 -0.43
C LEU A 39 -13.69 -9.37 -0.32
N ILE A 40 -14.25 -8.66 -1.28
CA ILE A 40 -15.70 -8.34 -1.33
C ILE A 40 -16.53 -9.62 -1.42
N ASP A 41 -16.08 -10.59 -2.20
CA ASP A 41 -16.76 -11.86 -2.39
C ASP A 41 -16.69 -12.78 -1.15
N HIS A 42 -15.58 -12.69 -0.41
CA HIS A 42 -15.32 -13.49 0.78
C HIS A 42 -15.99 -12.93 2.04
N THR A 43 -16.33 -11.65 2.03
CA THR A 43 -16.90 -11.00 3.21
C THR A 43 -18.42 -11.17 3.16
N TYR A 44 -19.00 -11.59 4.28
CA TYR A 44 -20.47 -11.69 4.47
C TYR A 44 -21.21 -10.34 4.35
N LEU A 45 -20.54 -9.31 3.87
CA LEU A 45 -21.07 -7.98 3.60
C LEU A 45 -21.77 -7.92 2.23
N ILE A 46 -22.68 -8.88 1.98
CA ILE A 46 -23.41 -8.98 0.71
C ILE A 46 -24.18 -7.67 0.41
N GLU A 47 -24.66 -7.00 1.44
CA GLU A 47 -25.35 -5.71 1.29
C GLU A 47 -24.42 -4.57 0.84
N SER A 48 -23.14 -4.64 1.20
CA SER A 48 -22.12 -3.63 0.81
C SER A 48 -21.60 -3.84 -0.60
N LYS A 49 -21.82 -5.00 -1.20
CA LYS A 49 -21.30 -5.36 -2.53
C LYS A 49 -21.76 -4.39 -3.61
N GLU A 50 -23.03 -4.01 -3.59
CA GLU A 50 -23.60 -3.07 -4.57
C GLU A 50 -22.97 -1.66 -4.44
N TYR A 51 -22.74 -1.21 -3.22
CA TYR A 51 -22.09 0.09 -2.97
C TYR A 51 -20.63 0.11 -3.37
N LEU A 52 -19.88 -0.97 -3.09
CA LEU A 52 -18.46 -1.07 -3.38
C LEU A 52 -18.17 -1.29 -4.87
N LEU A 53 -19.05 -1.97 -5.58
CA LEU A 53 -18.94 -2.20 -7.02
C LEU A 53 -19.65 -1.13 -7.86
N ASN A 54 -20.17 -0.09 -7.24
CA ASN A 54 -20.76 1.03 -7.96
C ASN A 54 -19.70 1.78 -8.78
N ASN A 55 -20.03 2.20 -9.97
CA ASN A 55 -19.14 2.94 -10.87
C ASN A 55 -18.50 4.16 -10.19
N TYR A 56 -19.25 4.89 -9.38
CA TYR A 56 -18.75 6.05 -8.65
C TYR A 56 -17.67 5.67 -7.63
N THR A 57 -17.85 4.57 -6.90
CA THR A 57 -16.85 4.08 -5.94
C THR A 57 -15.60 3.61 -6.64
N LEU A 58 -15.71 2.90 -7.76
CA LEU A 58 -14.58 2.44 -8.56
C LEU A 58 -13.79 3.61 -9.15
N ILE A 59 -14.47 4.64 -9.64
CA ILE A 59 -13.83 5.85 -10.13
C ILE A 59 -13.09 6.58 -8.99
N ALA A 60 -13.71 6.72 -7.82
CA ALA A 60 -13.09 7.33 -6.64
C ALA A 60 -11.86 6.56 -6.18
N LEU A 61 -11.91 5.23 -6.15
CA LEU A 61 -10.77 4.37 -5.83
C LEU A 61 -9.63 4.52 -6.84
N THR A 62 -9.96 4.58 -8.13
CA THR A 62 -8.96 4.77 -9.19
C THR A 62 -8.28 6.13 -9.07
N ILE A 63 -9.04 7.20 -8.86
CA ILE A 63 -8.48 8.54 -8.67
C ILE A 63 -7.61 8.59 -7.42
N SER A 64 -8.07 8.02 -6.31
CA SER A 64 -7.29 7.94 -5.06
C SER A 64 -5.97 7.20 -5.24
N SER A 65 -6.01 6.09 -5.97
CA SER A 65 -4.83 5.28 -6.32
C SER A 65 -3.82 6.08 -7.15
N VAL A 66 -4.28 6.79 -8.18
CA VAL A 66 -3.41 7.64 -9.01
C VAL A 66 -2.77 8.73 -8.17
N ILE A 67 -3.51 9.36 -7.27
CA ILE A 67 -2.99 10.36 -6.35
C ILE A 67 -1.92 9.74 -5.44
N LEU A 68 -2.20 8.60 -4.80
CA LEU A 68 -1.27 7.90 -3.90
C LEU A 68 0.02 7.47 -4.59
N MET A 69 -0.04 7.13 -5.88
CA MET A 69 1.15 6.77 -6.65
C MET A 69 2.02 7.99 -7.02
N ASN A 70 1.43 9.17 -7.16
CA ASN A 70 2.11 10.37 -7.63
C ASN A 70 2.52 11.34 -6.52
N VAL A 71 1.87 11.29 -5.37
CA VAL A 71 2.23 12.12 -4.22
C VAL A 71 3.60 11.69 -3.70
N PRO A 72 4.54 12.62 -3.45
CA PRO A 72 5.86 12.33 -2.87
C PRO A 72 5.73 12.01 -1.38
N PHE A 73 4.92 11.00 -1.07
CA PHE A 73 4.71 10.52 0.28
C PHE A 73 5.78 9.47 0.59
N ARG A 74 6.52 9.68 1.65
CA ARG A 74 7.58 8.76 2.06
C ARG A 74 6.99 7.51 2.69
N LEU A 75 6.99 6.42 1.93
CA LEU A 75 6.57 5.11 2.39
C LEU A 75 7.80 4.30 2.83
N PHE A 76 7.72 3.67 4.00
CA PHE A 76 8.80 2.81 4.42
C PHE A 76 8.84 1.52 3.60
N SER A 77 10.04 1.09 3.23
CA SER A 77 10.24 -0.23 2.64
C SER A 77 10.07 -1.31 3.71
N LEU A 78 9.38 -2.42 3.38
CA LEU A 78 9.29 -3.60 4.24
C LEU A 78 10.63 -4.33 4.41
N ARG A 79 11.68 -3.88 3.71
CA ARG A 79 13.03 -4.40 3.86
C ARG A 79 13.55 -4.10 5.28
N LEU A 80 13.83 -5.14 6.02
CA LEU A 80 14.38 -5.01 7.37
C LEU A 80 15.82 -4.48 7.27
N SER A 81 16.05 -3.28 7.82
CA SER A 81 17.39 -2.70 7.94
C SER A 81 17.93 -2.93 9.35
N LEU A 82 19.07 -3.58 9.44
CA LEU A 82 19.70 -3.88 10.74
C LEU A 82 20.28 -2.62 11.42
N ARG A 83 20.30 -1.48 10.73
CA ARG A 83 20.99 -0.26 11.19
C ARG A 83 20.13 0.74 11.99
N LYS A 84 18.79 0.69 11.92
CA LYS A 84 17.93 1.65 12.64
C LYS A 84 16.80 0.92 13.36
N TYR A 85 16.94 0.77 14.66
CA TYR A 85 15.98 0.04 15.51
C TYR A 85 14.59 0.68 15.53
N ASP A 86 14.51 2.00 15.60
CA ASP A 86 13.24 2.72 15.75
C ASP A 86 12.32 2.63 14.51
N TYR A 87 12.91 2.54 13.31
CA TYR A 87 12.15 2.38 12.07
C TYR A 87 11.61 0.97 11.84
N ASN A 88 12.15 -0.03 12.56
CA ASN A 88 11.76 -1.42 12.36
C ASN A 88 10.46 -1.78 13.08
N ILE A 89 10.05 -1.01 14.10
CA ILE A 89 8.83 -1.30 14.87
C ILE A 89 7.59 -1.26 13.96
N PHE A 90 7.42 -0.23 13.15
CA PHE A 90 6.29 -0.12 12.22
C PHE A 90 6.31 -1.21 11.15
N LYS A 91 7.50 -1.59 10.68
CA LYS A 91 7.68 -2.68 9.70
C LYS A 91 7.29 -4.03 10.31
N ILE A 92 7.78 -4.33 11.50
CA ILE A 92 7.47 -5.55 12.24
C ILE A 92 5.98 -5.60 12.57
N LEU A 93 5.40 -4.49 13.02
CA LEU A 93 3.97 -4.38 13.30
C LEU A 93 3.12 -4.66 12.04
N THR A 94 3.52 -4.11 10.89
CA THR A 94 2.85 -4.38 9.62
C THR A 94 2.89 -5.86 9.26
N ILE A 95 4.04 -6.50 9.39
CA ILE A 95 4.21 -7.93 9.09
C ILE A 95 3.38 -8.79 10.05
N ILE A 96 3.44 -8.53 11.35
CA ILE A 96 2.70 -9.29 12.36
C ILE A 96 1.18 -9.17 12.13
N LEU A 97 0.68 -7.97 11.83
CA LEU A 97 -0.74 -7.74 11.58
C LEU A 97 -1.19 -8.28 10.21
N SER A 98 -0.29 -8.39 9.24
CA SER A 98 -0.63 -8.93 7.91
C SER A 98 -0.90 -10.43 7.94
N ILE A 99 -0.23 -11.18 8.81
CA ILE A 99 -0.38 -12.64 8.92
C ILE A 99 -1.83 -13.04 9.23
N PRO A 100 -2.48 -12.57 10.31
CA PRO A 100 -3.86 -12.93 10.61
C PRO A 100 -4.84 -12.44 9.53
N LEU A 101 -4.61 -11.29 8.92
CA LEU A 101 -5.46 -10.78 7.84
C LEU A 101 -5.45 -11.72 6.63
N ILE A 102 -4.28 -12.22 6.24
CA ILE A 102 -4.16 -13.16 5.13
C ILE A 102 -4.75 -14.53 5.50
N LEU A 103 -4.58 -14.99 6.74
CA LEU A 103 -5.12 -16.27 7.20
C LEU A 103 -6.65 -16.27 7.25
N ILE A 104 -7.27 -15.16 7.64
CA ILE A 104 -8.74 -15.04 7.77
C ILE A 104 -9.38 -14.81 6.39
N PHE A 105 -8.83 -13.91 5.59
CA PHE A 105 -9.44 -13.46 4.32
C PHE A 105 -8.80 -14.08 3.07
N GLY A 106 -7.78 -14.91 3.24
CA GLY A 106 -7.06 -15.53 2.12
C GLY A 106 -6.45 -14.48 1.18
N LEU A 107 -6.62 -14.66 -0.11
CA LEU A 107 -6.09 -13.74 -1.13
C LEU A 107 -6.70 -12.33 -1.05
N GLY A 108 -7.94 -12.19 -0.57
CA GLY A 108 -8.57 -10.88 -0.32
C GLY A 108 -7.89 -10.10 0.80
N GLY A 109 -7.21 -10.78 1.72
CA GLY A 109 -6.47 -10.16 2.81
C GLY A 109 -5.36 -9.21 2.35
N PHE A 110 -4.83 -9.36 1.13
CA PHE A 110 -3.82 -8.45 0.59
C PHE A 110 -4.32 -7.01 0.44
N SER A 111 -5.59 -6.81 0.10
CA SER A 111 -6.18 -5.46 0.07
C SER A 111 -6.15 -4.80 1.45
N LEU A 112 -6.52 -5.57 2.49
CA LEU A 112 -6.50 -5.08 3.87
C LEU A 112 -5.08 -4.81 4.37
N VAL A 113 -4.12 -5.65 3.99
CA VAL A 113 -2.70 -5.44 4.32
C VAL A 113 -2.17 -4.15 3.71
N ILE A 114 -2.54 -3.83 2.48
CA ILE A 114 -2.12 -2.60 1.81
C ILE A 114 -2.74 -1.37 2.47
N ILE A 115 -4.03 -1.43 2.83
CA ILE A 115 -4.70 -0.36 3.58
C ILE A 115 -4.01 -0.15 4.94
N LEU A 116 -3.75 -1.23 5.67
CA LEU A 116 -3.03 -1.19 6.94
C LEU A 116 -1.64 -0.58 6.78
N TYR A 117 -0.90 -0.98 5.75
CA TYR A 117 0.42 -0.44 5.43
C TYR A 117 0.38 1.07 5.19
N LEU A 118 -0.57 1.54 4.39
CA LEU A 118 -0.77 2.97 4.15
C LEU A 118 -1.11 3.72 5.44
N PHE A 119 -2.00 3.16 6.26
CA PHE A 119 -2.41 3.75 7.52
C PHE A 119 -1.23 3.90 8.49
N LEU A 120 -0.43 2.86 8.66
CA LEU A 120 0.77 2.91 9.51
C LEU A 120 1.81 3.91 9.00
N ASN A 121 1.93 4.07 7.68
CA ASN A 121 2.80 5.09 7.10
C ASN A 121 2.32 6.51 7.41
N VAL A 122 1.00 6.75 7.35
CA VAL A 122 0.42 8.05 7.74
C VAL A 122 0.71 8.35 9.20
N ILE A 123 0.47 7.38 10.09
CA ILE A 123 0.75 7.53 11.52
C ILE A 123 2.23 7.85 11.75
N ARG A 124 3.13 7.11 11.12
CA ARG A 124 4.57 7.34 11.22
C ARG A 124 4.96 8.75 10.78
N ASN A 125 4.44 9.20 9.65
CA ASN A 125 4.74 10.53 9.15
C ASN A 125 4.19 11.63 10.08
N LEU A 126 3.01 11.44 10.64
CA LEU A 126 2.47 12.36 11.67
C LEU A 126 3.32 12.36 12.94
N TRP A 127 3.78 11.18 13.36
CA TRP A 127 4.64 11.05 14.53
C TRP A 127 6.00 11.74 14.33
N SER A 128 6.54 11.71 13.13
CA SER A 128 7.81 12.37 12.80
C SER A 128 7.70 13.91 12.74
N LEU A 129 6.47 14.45 12.67
CA LEU A 129 6.20 15.88 12.67
C LEU A 129 6.00 16.46 14.07
N ILE A 130 5.76 15.60 15.05
CA ILE A 130 5.62 15.96 16.47
C ILE A 130 6.97 15.84 17.16
#